data_64955fdc5b7cb04c225672d5f9ebc038
#
_entry.id   64955fdc5b7cb04c225672d5f9ebc038
#
_cell.length_a   1.000
_cell.length_b   1.000
_cell.length_c   1.000
_cell.angle_alpha   90.00
_cell.angle_beta   90.00
_cell.angle_gamma   90.00
#
_symmetry.space_group_name_H-M   'P 1'
#
loop_
_entity.id
_entity.type
_entity.pdbx_description
1 polymer ?
#
loop_
_entity_poly.entity_id
_entity_poly.type
_entity_poly.pdbx_seq_one_letter_code
_entity_poly.pdbx_strand_id
1 'polypeptide(L)'
;MLIGTSKGLPGEFLLLFTLLIWVLFFLVYLGNRHNRLNRWCFISGMCFSMGVFKEYLYFTLFPAVMQAWPGWMTEELSLDIYSVLTAVLYYFAMPAALVFGFYFSRMDERRPKLFRWARIGVFVPALLFGVFYPYLETRYYQLYDRTYYLCAALYNWLYGVLLTVLLLGTLWRERRTAVYRHKKMVAILVLVPIWYQLISAFLIHLLDLKGLFKAWQGNLPIILFLIIFYLYNAFKGGFMGARFQHESYEWNQDGKLVNQSAQFLRHMLKNEVVKIEWCAQNIQQSAPEEAADYADIILRSTTRLKELSGKALHYSKDIVLNRQVLQIAPLLEACAADYRKLSPGVQVEVRCGEGDELFCDRAHLTEVLNNLLNNAGEAMRGQGSITVEGKPTGRGYQICVSDTGDGIAKEHLGQLFSPYYTTKTNGHHIGLGLYYCRNVMCKHGGSIQARQNETRGTTFVLRFPGE
;
A
#
# COMPACT_ATOMS: atom_id res chain seq x y z
N MET A 1 7.74 38.38 -34.77
CA MET A 1 8.66 37.54 -35.56
C MET A 1 8.88 36.23 -34.81
N LEU A 2 8.26 35.14 -35.25
CA LEU A 2 8.34 33.82 -34.61
C LEU A 2 9.76 33.26 -34.82
N ILE A 3 10.62 33.42 -33.82
CA ILE A 3 11.98 32.89 -33.83
C ILE A 3 11.92 31.42 -33.44
N GLY A 4 12.29 30.56 -34.36
CA GLY A 4 12.64 29.18 -34.08
C GLY A 4 11.68 28.13 -34.57
N THR A 5 11.52 28.00 -35.86
CA THR A 5 10.94 26.82 -36.52
C THR A 5 11.92 25.65 -36.53
N SER A 6 12.25 25.08 -35.37
CA SER A 6 12.67 23.69 -35.41
C SER A 6 11.40 22.86 -35.62
N LYS A 7 11.38 22.02 -36.68
CA LYS A 7 10.27 21.11 -36.98
C LYS A 7 10.06 20.16 -35.79
N GLY A 8 9.18 20.52 -34.87
CA GLY A 8 8.74 19.66 -33.80
C GLY A 8 7.64 18.71 -34.26
N LEU A 9 7.13 17.91 -33.35
CA LEU A 9 5.97 17.05 -33.58
C LEU A 9 4.76 17.91 -34.01
N PRO A 10 3.93 17.46 -34.97
CA PRO A 10 2.66 18.09 -35.32
C PRO A 10 1.78 18.27 -34.08
N GLY A 11 0.93 19.32 -34.12
CA GLY A 11 0.06 19.64 -32.97
C GLY A 11 -0.87 18.53 -32.54
N GLU A 12 -1.37 17.73 -33.47
CA GLU A 12 -2.20 16.57 -33.22
C GLU A 12 -1.50 15.52 -32.33
N PHE A 13 -0.20 15.28 -32.58
CA PHE A 13 0.61 14.39 -31.74
C PHE A 13 0.87 14.98 -30.36
N LEU A 14 1.04 16.30 -30.23
CA LEU A 14 1.19 16.94 -28.93
C LEU A 14 -0.08 16.85 -28.11
N LEU A 15 -1.26 17.00 -28.74
CA LEU A 15 -2.54 16.78 -28.08
C LEU A 15 -2.70 15.33 -27.63
N LEU A 16 -2.45 14.38 -28.54
CA LEU A 16 -2.50 12.95 -28.23
C LEU A 16 -1.59 12.61 -27.04
N PHE A 17 -0.38 13.15 -27.05
CA PHE A 17 0.58 12.95 -25.96
C PHE A 17 0.07 13.52 -24.63
N THR A 18 -0.48 14.72 -24.63
CA THR A 18 -1.10 15.32 -23.45
C THR A 18 -2.22 14.44 -22.90
N LEU A 19 -3.14 14.01 -23.77
CA LEU A 19 -4.26 13.15 -23.39
C LEU A 19 -3.80 11.79 -22.83
N LEU A 20 -2.80 11.16 -23.44
CA LEU A 20 -2.22 9.91 -22.95
C LEU A 20 -1.65 10.06 -21.53
N ILE A 21 -0.93 11.14 -21.25
CA ILE A 21 -0.41 11.45 -19.92
C ILE A 21 -1.57 11.64 -18.94
N TRP A 22 -2.59 12.41 -19.30
CA TRP A 22 -3.73 12.67 -18.44
C TRP A 22 -4.51 11.39 -18.12
N VAL A 23 -4.79 10.55 -19.12
CA VAL A 23 -5.45 9.26 -18.94
C VAL A 23 -4.64 8.37 -18.00
N LEU A 24 -3.32 8.26 -18.17
CA LEU A 24 -2.46 7.46 -17.31
C LEU A 24 -2.56 7.91 -15.85
N PHE A 25 -2.32 9.20 -15.58
CA PHE A 25 -2.35 9.70 -14.21
C PHE A 25 -3.75 9.70 -13.61
N PHE A 26 -4.80 9.87 -14.43
CA PHE A 26 -6.17 9.74 -14.00
C PHE A 26 -6.52 8.29 -13.61
N LEU A 27 -6.07 7.30 -14.38
CA LEU A 27 -6.21 5.88 -14.04
C LEU A 27 -5.48 5.54 -12.72
N VAL A 28 -4.27 6.07 -12.51
CA VAL A 28 -3.55 5.93 -11.24
C VAL A 28 -4.34 6.54 -10.08
N TYR A 29 -4.95 7.70 -10.28
CA TYR A 29 -5.78 8.36 -9.28
C TYR A 29 -7.06 7.58 -8.99
N LEU A 30 -7.78 7.14 -10.01
CA LEU A 30 -9.03 6.36 -9.88
C LEU A 30 -8.78 4.99 -9.23
N GLY A 31 -7.63 4.39 -9.48
CA GLY A 31 -7.26 3.10 -8.88
C GLY A 31 -7.34 3.12 -7.35
N ASN A 32 -7.00 4.24 -6.70
CA ASN A 32 -7.28 4.49 -5.28
C ASN A 32 -7.24 6.00 -4.97
N ARG A 33 -8.37 6.67 -5.11
CA ARG A 33 -8.53 8.13 -4.87
C ARG A 33 -8.28 8.56 -3.41
N HIS A 34 -8.38 7.66 -2.44
CA HIS A 34 -8.14 7.94 -1.03
C HIS A 34 -6.66 7.83 -0.65
N ASN A 35 -5.86 7.15 -1.48
CA ASN A 35 -4.43 7.01 -1.25
C ASN A 35 -3.68 8.32 -1.53
N ARG A 36 -3.01 8.84 -0.51
CA ARG A 36 -2.23 10.09 -0.60
C ARG A 36 -1.09 9.99 -1.60
N LEU A 37 -0.47 8.81 -1.75
CA LEU A 37 0.56 8.55 -2.75
C LEU A 37 0.03 8.76 -4.18
N ASN A 38 -1.14 8.16 -4.50
CA ASN A 38 -1.76 8.28 -5.82
C ASN A 38 -2.18 9.72 -6.12
N ARG A 39 -2.68 10.45 -5.11
CA ARG A 39 -3.01 11.88 -5.27
C ARG A 39 -1.79 12.73 -5.65
N TRP A 40 -0.68 12.54 -4.96
CA TRP A 40 0.54 13.29 -5.26
C TRP A 40 1.22 12.84 -6.54
N CYS A 41 1.10 11.57 -6.93
CA CYS A 41 1.48 11.07 -8.24
C CYS A 41 0.68 11.77 -9.34
N PHE A 42 -0.63 11.87 -9.19
CA PHE A 42 -1.53 12.57 -10.10
C PHE A 42 -1.17 14.07 -10.20
N ILE A 43 -1.05 14.77 -9.08
CA ILE A 43 -0.71 16.21 -9.04
C ILE A 43 0.62 16.45 -9.75
N SER A 44 1.65 15.68 -9.44
CA SER A 44 2.96 15.78 -10.07
C SER A 44 2.88 15.53 -11.58
N GLY A 45 2.19 14.47 -12.00
CA GLY A 45 2.02 14.14 -13.42
C GLY A 45 1.27 15.21 -14.19
N MET A 46 0.24 15.81 -13.60
CA MET A 46 -0.47 16.96 -14.21
C MET A 46 0.43 18.16 -14.36
N CYS A 47 1.27 18.50 -13.37
CA CYS A 47 2.24 19.59 -13.48
C CYS A 47 3.26 19.32 -14.61
N PHE A 48 3.79 18.10 -14.74
CA PHE A 48 4.70 17.76 -15.84
C PHE A 48 4.04 17.81 -17.22
N SER A 49 2.76 17.43 -17.31
CA SER A 49 2.02 17.46 -18.58
C SER A 49 1.84 18.87 -19.15
N MET A 50 1.90 19.92 -18.29
CA MET A 50 1.80 21.30 -18.72
C MET A 50 2.90 21.68 -19.74
N GLY A 51 4.03 20.97 -19.71
CA GLY A 51 5.10 21.16 -20.68
C GLY A 51 4.69 20.85 -22.13
N VAL A 52 3.95 19.78 -22.34
CA VAL A 52 3.44 19.38 -23.66
C VAL A 52 2.19 20.18 -24.01
N PHE A 53 1.30 20.32 -23.04
CA PHE A 53 0.02 20.99 -23.23
C PHE A 53 0.17 22.44 -23.66
N LYS A 54 1.09 23.21 -23.05
CA LYS A 54 1.37 24.60 -23.45
C LYS A 54 1.87 24.72 -24.89
N GLU A 55 2.71 23.76 -25.35
CA GLU A 55 3.20 23.75 -26.74
C GLU A 55 2.05 23.53 -27.71
N TYR A 56 1.13 22.59 -27.41
CA TYR A 56 -0.07 22.39 -28.20
C TYR A 56 -0.96 23.64 -28.24
N LEU A 57 -1.21 24.25 -27.10
CA LEU A 57 -2.02 25.47 -27.02
C LEU A 57 -1.43 26.60 -27.85
N TYR A 58 -0.15 26.90 -27.63
CA TYR A 58 0.48 28.07 -28.21
C TYR A 58 0.75 27.93 -29.73
N PHE A 59 1.20 26.75 -30.16
CA PHE A 59 1.58 26.56 -31.58
C PHE A 59 0.45 26.01 -32.45
N THR A 60 -0.64 25.51 -31.88
CA THR A 60 -1.71 24.87 -32.67
C THR A 60 -3.08 25.46 -32.37
N LEU A 61 -3.53 25.42 -31.11
CA LEU A 61 -4.91 25.83 -30.77
C LEU A 61 -5.11 27.34 -30.83
N PHE A 62 -4.23 28.13 -30.20
CA PHE A 62 -4.41 29.58 -30.12
C PHE A 62 -4.35 30.27 -31.51
N PRO A 63 -3.42 29.93 -32.43
CA PRO A 63 -3.47 30.48 -33.79
C PRO A 63 -4.79 30.14 -34.51
N ALA A 64 -5.30 28.91 -34.35
CA ALA A 64 -6.58 28.54 -34.96
C ALA A 64 -7.76 29.33 -34.36
N VAL A 65 -7.76 29.55 -33.05
CA VAL A 65 -8.79 30.36 -32.38
C VAL A 65 -8.72 31.81 -32.78
N MET A 66 -7.52 32.40 -32.86
CA MET A 66 -7.32 33.78 -33.31
C MET A 66 -7.84 33.99 -34.75
N GLN A 67 -7.65 32.98 -35.61
CA GLN A 67 -8.15 33.02 -36.97
C GLN A 67 -9.68 32.86 -37.05
N ALA A 68 -10.27 31.96 -36.24
CA ALA A 68 -11.68 31.68 -36.28
C ALA A 68 -12.53 32.77 -35.56
N TRP A 69 -12.03 33.33 -34.47
CA TRP A 69 -12.70 34.33 -33.63
C TRP A 69 -11.76 35.47 -33.25
N PRO A 70 -11.50 36.43 -34.17
CA PRO A 70 -10.69 37.61 -33.89
C PRO A 70 -11.27 38.41 -32.72
N GLY A 71 -10.46 38.65 -31.68
CA GLY A 71 -10.85 39.40 -30.48
C GLY A 71 -11.12 38.54 -29.23
N TRP A 72 -11.31 37.21 -29.34
CA TRP A 72 -11.41 36.32 -28.19
C TRP A 72 -10.04 35.95 -27.60
N MET A 73 -9.01 35.85 -28.42
CA MET A 73 -7.63 35.53 -28.04
C MET A 73 -6.69 36.56 -28.61
N THR A 74 -5.92 37.21 -27.77
CA THR A 74 -4.85 38.13 -28.17
C THR A 74 -3.50 37.42 -28.11
N GLU A 75 -2.50 37.95 -28.86
CA GLU A 75 -1.13 37.38 -28.81
C GLU A 75 -0.54 37.50 -27.40
N GLU A 76 -0.81 38.62 -26.70
CA GLU A 76 -0.41 38.89 -25.33
C GLU A 76 -1.01 37.82 -24.36
N LEU A 77 -2.32 37.61 -24.41
CA LEU A 77 -2.98 36.59 -23.58
C LEU A 77 -2.44 35.17 -23.85
N SER A 78 -2.13 34.85 -25.11
CA SER A 78 -1.55 33.56 -25.47
C SER A 78 -0.16 33.35 -24.86
N LEU A 79 0.65 34.41 -24.81
CA LEU A 79 1.98 34.42 -24.17
C LEU A 79 1.87 34.32 -22.67
N ASP A 80 0.91 34.98 -22.05
CA ASP A 80 0.67 34.90 -20.61
C ASP A 80 0.28 33.51 -20.20
N ILE A 81 -0.65 32.87 -20.90
CA ILE A 81 -1.04 31.47 -20.65
C ILE A 81 0.16 30.54 -20.81
N TYR A 82 0.93 30.70 -21.87
CA TYR A 82 2.14 29.91 -22.09
C TYR A 82 3.14 30.07 -20.92
N SER A 83 3.33 31.30 -20.46
CA SER A 83 4.22 31.64 -19.35
C SER A 83 3.79 31.04 -18.05
N VAL A 84 2.50 31.15 -17.71
CA VAL A 84 1.91 30.53 -16.50
C VAL A 84 2.10 29.01 -16.52
N LEU A 85 1.79 28.34 -17.63
CA LEU A 85 1.97 26.89 -17.75
C LEU A 85 3.44 26.48 -17.68
N THR A 86 4.36 27.33 -18.18
CA THR A 86 5.80 27.13 -18.01
C THR A 86 6.22 27.25 -16.55
N ALA A 87 5.69 28.23 -15.82
CA ALA A 87 5.94 28.40 -14.39
C ALA A 87 5.43 27.19 -13.59
N VAL A 88 4.23 26.67 -13.90
CA VAL A 88 3.72 25.44 -13.26
C VAL A 88 4.68 24.28 -13.46
N LEU A 89 5.17 24.07 -14.67
CA LEU A 89 6.14 23.03 -14.98
C LEU A 89 7.46 23.21 -14.21
N TYR A 90 8.06 24.40 -14.25
CA TYR A 90 9.42 24.62 -13.74
C TYR A 90 9.46 24.83 -12.24
N TYR A 91 8.41 25.43 -11.63
CA TYR A 91 8.41 25.77 -10.20
C TYR A 91 7.73 24.72 -9.34
N PHE A 92 6.66 24.07 -9.82
CA PHE A 92 5.81 23.22 -8.99
C PHE A 92 5.90 21.72 -9.30
N ALA A 93 6.31 21.31 -10.52
CA ALA A 93 6.30 19.90 -10.88
C ALA A 93 7.26 19.07 -10.02
N MET A 94 8.49 19.54 -9.81
CA MET A 94 9.49 18.83 -9.00
C MET A 94 9.18 18.83 -7.51
N PRO A 95 8.76 19.95 -6.87
CA PRO A 95 8.22 19.91 -5.50
C PRO A 95 7.10 18.91 -5.29
N ALA A 96 6.13 18.86 -6.20
CA ALA A 96 5.04 17.89 -6.14
C ALA A 96 5.54 16.44 -6.24
N ALA A 97 6.52 16.18 -7.13
CA ALA A 97 7.17 14.88 -7.26
C ALA A 97 7.95 14.51 -5.99
N LEU A 98 8.59 15.46 -5.32
CA LEU A 98 9.31 15.19 -4.09
C LEU A 98 8.35 14.86 -2.93
N VAL A 99 7.18 15.50 -2.85
CA VAL A 99 6.15 15.11 -1.88
C VAL A 99 5.63 13.71 -2.17
N PHE A 100 5.45 13.32 -3.43
CA PHE A 100 5.20 11.93 -3.81
C PHE A 100 6.31 11.00 -3.26
N GLY A 101 7.59 11.37 -3.40
CA GLY A 101 8.74 10.63 -2.86
C GLY A 101 8.68 10.46 -1.34
N PHE A 102 8.22 11.47 -0.59
CA PHE A 102 8.03 11.38 0.86
C PHE A 102 6.99 10.32 1.23
N TYR A 103 5.85 10.28 0.55
CA TYR A 103 4.85 9.22 0.76
C TYR A 103 5.33 7.86 0.30
N PHE A 104 6.05 7.78 -0.81
CA PHE A 104 6.65 6.53 -1.30
C PHE A 104 7.62 5.93 -0.29
N SER A 105 8.41 6.77 0.41
CA SER A 105 9.36 6.36 1.44
C SER A 105 8.73 6.11 2.81
N ARG A 106 7.41 6.30 2.97
CA ARG A 106 6.66 6.26 4.23
C ARG A 106 7.24 7.20 5.29
N MET A 107 7.69 8.38 4.85
CA MET A 107 8.24 9.39 5.76
C MET A 107 7.17 9.94 6.70
N ASP A 108 5.91 10.00 6.25
CA ASP A 108 4.74 10.39 7.04
C ASP A 108 4.49 9.49 8.26
N GLU A 109 4.79 8.19 8.13
CA GLU A 109 4.66 7.21 9.21
C GLU A 109 5.92 7.19 10.10
N ARG A 110 7.12 7.21 9.49
CA ARG A 110 8.41 7.04 10.19
C ARG A 110 8.87 8.28 10.94
N ARG A 111 8.65 9.47 10.38
CA ARG A 111 9.09 10.76 10.92
C ARG A 111 8.02 11.84 10.75
N PRO A 112 6.86 11.73 11.42
CA PRO A 112 5.68 12.57 11.17
C PRO A 112 5.93 14.06 11.42
N LYS A 113 6.77 14.42 12.39
CA LYS A 113 7.14 15.83 12.66
C LYS A 113 7.94 16.42 11.50
N LEU A 114 9.01 15.71 11.07
CA LEU A 114 9.85 16.14 9.95
C LEU A 114 9.05 16.20 8.64
N PHE A 115 8.21 15.20 8.38
CA PHE A 115 7.34 15.16 7.20
C PHE A 115 6.41 16.38 7.10
N ARG A 116 5.80 16.81 8.23
CA ARG A 116 4.89 17.97 8.26
C ARG A 116 5.60 19.25 7.77
N TRP A 117 6.80 19.51 8.25
CA TRP A 117 7.59 20.66 7.85
C TRP A 117 8.19 20.51 6.45
N ALA A 118 8.73 19.35 6.11
CA ALA A 118 9.29 19.07 4.79
C ALA A 118 8.27 19.24 3.67
N ARG A 119 7.03 18.76 3.87
CA ARG A 119 5.95 18.87 2.88
C ARG A 119 5.59 20.32 2.53
N ILE A 120 5.70 21.22 3.50
CA ILE A 120 5.45 22.66 3.28
C ILE A 120 6.72 23.31 2.75
N GLY A 121 7.86 23.05 3.37
CA GLY A 121 9.16 23.65 3.03
C GLY A 121 9.61 23.39 1.61
N VAL A 122 9.20 22.25 1.03
CA VAL A 122 9.48 21.91 -0.38
C VAL A 122 8.94 22.96 -1.36
N PHE A 123 7.86 23.66 -1.05
CA PHE A 123 7.29 24.67 -1.93
C PHE A 123 7.84 26.09 -1.70
N VAL A 124 8.61 26.31 -0.64
CA VAL A 124 9.19 27.65 -0.35
C VAL A 124 10.09 28.13 -1.49
N PRO A 125 11.04 27.33 -2.04
CA PRO A 125 11.83 27.78 -3.18
C PRO A 125 10.99 28.11 -4.42
N ALA A 126 9.89 27.38 -4.68
CA ALA A 126 8.99 27.69 -5.79
C ALA A 126 8.32 29.09 -5.63
N LEU A 127 7.92 29.42 -4.38
CA LEU A 127 7.39 30.75 -4.10
C LEU A 127 8.45 31.84 -4.25
N LEU A 128 9.69 31.60 -3.80
CA LEU A 128 10.79 32.53 -4.01
C LEU A 128 11.10 32.76 -5.48
N PHE A 129 11.07 31.71 -6.30
CA PHE A 129 11.17 31.85 -7.75
C PHE A 129 10.07 32.75 -8.32
N GLY A 130 8.82 32.61 -7.89
CA GLY A 130 7.70 33.46 -8.30
C GLY A 130 7.85 34.94 -7.91
N VAL A 131 8.59 35.22 -6.82
CA VAL A 131 8.89 36.61 -6.39
C VAL A 131 9.99 37.23 -7.23
N PHE A 132 11.10 36.50 -7.49
CA PHE A 132 12.24 37.01 -8.26
C PHE A 132 12.01 36.97 -9.78
N TYR A 133 11.23 36.00 -10.23
CA TYR A 133 10.91 35.75 -11.64
C TYR A 133 9.40 35.58 -11.79
N PRO A 134 8.65 36.69 -12.02
CA PRO A 134 7.21 36.66 -12.16
C PRO A 134 6.73 35.62 -13.19
N TYR A 135 5.70 34.85 -12.83
CA TYR A 135 5.22 33.73 -13.64
C TYR A 135 4.63 34.15 -15.00
N LEU A 136 4.15 35.38 -15.16
CA LEU A 136 3.66 35.91 -16.44
C LEU A 136 4.80 36.18 -17.43
N GLU A 137 6.02 36.42 -16.96
CA GLU A 137 7.20 36.71 -17.78
C GLU A 137 8.11 35.48 -17.97
N THR A 138 7.72 34.29 -17.52
CA THR A 138 8.56 33.09 -17.54
C THR A 138 9.05 32.75 -18.96
N ARG A 139 8.23 33.00 -19.98
CA ARG A 139 8.62 32.82 -21.39
C ARG A 139 9.73 33.76 -21.81
N TYR A 140 9.67 35.01 -21.38
CA TYR A 140 10.70 36.01 -21.66
C TYR A 140 12.02 35.61 -20.99
N TYR A 141 12.01 35.29 -19.71
CA TYR A 141 13.22 34.82 -19.00
C TYR A 141 13.80 33.55 -19.64
N GLN A 142 12.97 32.63 -20.06
CA GLN A 142 13.41 31.40 -20.74
C GLN A 142 14.18 31.67 -22.04
N LEU A 143 13.84 32.73 -22.77
CA LEU A 143 14.47 33.06 -24.07
C LEU A 143 15.68 33.97 -23.94
N TYR A 144 15.67 34.88 -22.96
CA TYR A 144 16.62 36.00 -22.93
C TYR A 144 17.48 36.04 -21.66
N ASP A 145 17.09 35.34 -20.56
CA ASP A 145 17.85 35.34 -19.32
C ASP A 145 18.54 33.98 -19.07
N ARG A 146 19.83 33.93 -19.39
CA ARG A 146 20.66 32.73 -19.15
C ARG A 146 20.80 32.42 -17.64
N THR A 147 20.81 33.44 -16.79
CA THR A 147 20.92 33.28 -15.33
C THR A 147 19.70 32.62 -14.77
N TYR A 148 18.51 33.07 -15.18
CA TYR A 148 17.24 32.41 -14.84
C TYR A 148 17.28 30.95 -15.25
N TYR A 149 17.72 30.66 -16.49
CA TYR A 149 17.72 29.27 -16.97
C TYR A 149 18.65 28.36 -16.18
N LEU A 150 19.83 28.88 -15.79
CA LEU A 150 20.76 28.15 -14.93
C LEU A 150 20.19 27.91 -13.53
N CYS A 151 19.59 28.93 -12.92
CA CYS A 151 18.95 28.81 -11.61
C CYS A 151 17.79 27.80 -11.65
N ALA A 152 16.95 27.84 -12.67
CA ALA A 152 15.86 26.89 -12.86
C ALA A 152 16.37 25.44 -13.07
N ALA A 153 17.46 25.28 -13.84
CA ALA A 153 18.10 23.97 -14.04
C ALA A 153 18.65 23.39 -12.74
N LEU A 154 19.45 24.18 -11.99
CA LEU A 154 20.03 23.77 -10.71
C LEU A 154 18.93 23.42 -9.69
N TYR A 155 17.90 24.24 -9.61
CA TYR A 155 16.73 23.99 -8.77
C TYR A 155 16.08 22.64 -9.09
N ASN A 156 15.71 22.41 -10.35
CA ASN A 156 15.03 21.18 -10.77
C ASN A 156 15.93 19.94 -10.62
N TRP A 157 17.23 20.05 -10.91
CA TRP A 157 18.18 18.95 -10.73
C TRP A 157 18.39 18.59 -9.25
N LEU A 158 18.47 19.57 -8.35
CA LEU A 158 18.56 19.32 -6.91
C LEU A 158 17.37 18.49 -6.44
N TYR A 159 16.15 18.87 -6.82
CA TYR A 159 14.95 18.10 -6.49
C TYR A 159 14.94 16.72 -7.15
N GLY A 160 15.44 16.61 -8.39
CA GLY A 160 15.59 15.32 -9.09
C GLY A 160 16.52 14.37 -8.36
N VAL A 161 17.68 14.86 -7.88
CA VAL A 161 18.63 14.08 -7.08
C VAL A 161 18.00 13.67 -5.74
N LEU A 162 17.35 14.60 -5.03
CA LEU A 162 16.68 14.30 -3.76
C LEU A 162 15.59 13.23 -3.93
N LEU A 163 14.77 13.35 -4.96
CA LEU A 163 13.75 12.35 -5.30
C LEU A 163 14.39 10.98 -5.58
N THR A 164 15.46 10.96 -6.37
CA THR A 164 16.18 9.72 -6.72
C THR A 164 16.74 9.04 -5.48
N VAL A 165 17.40 9.79 -4.61
CA VAL A 165 17.94 9.28 -3.34
C VAL A 165 16.83 8.70 -2.46
N LEU A 166 15.68 9.36 -2.36
CA LEU A 166 14.54 8.87 -1.60
C LEU A 166 13.97 7.57 -2.17
N LEU A 167 13.76 7.50 -3.48
CA LEU A 167 13.19 6.31 -4.11
C LEU A 167 14.16 5.14 -4.05
N LEU A 168 15.41 5.34 -4.47
CA LEU A 168 16.43 4.27 -4.47
C LEU A 168 16.79 3.83 -3.05
N GLY A 169 16.91 4.76 -2.09
CA GLY A 169 17.12 4.44 -0.68
C GLY A 169 15.99 3.62 -0.07
N THR A 170 14.75 3.90 -0.49
CA THR A 170 13.58 3.10 -0.09
C THR A 170 13.64 1.71 -0.70
N LEU A 171 13.96 1.60 -1.99
CA LEU A 171 14.12 0.31 -2.67
C LEU A 171 15.24 -0.53 -2.05
N TRP A 172 16.37 0.07 -1.74
CA TRP A 172 17.48 -0.64 -1.11
C TRP A 172 17.11 -1.18 0.27
N ARG A 173 16.36 -0.39 1.05
CA ARG A 173 15.88 -0.77 2.38
C ARG A 173 14.83 -1.88 2.33
N GLU A 174 13.94 -1.84 1.34
CA GLU A 174 12.82 -2.77 1.19
C GLU A 174 13.10 -3.90 0.19
N ARG A 175 14.36 -4.10 -0.23
CA ARG A 175 14.76 -5.10 -1.24
C ARG A 175 14.36 -6.54 -0.93
N ARG A 176 14.17 -6.86 0.36
CA ARG A 176 13.79 -8.18 0.85
C ARG A 176 12.28 -8.32 1.13
N THR A 177 11.46 -7.33 0.81
CA THR A 177 10.01 -7.37 1.06
C THR A 177 9.23 -7.77 -0.20
N ALA A 178 8.04 -8.37 0.01
CA ALA A 178 7.13 -8.70 -1.10
C ALA A 178 6.74 -7.47 -1.96
N VAL A 179 6.79 -6.26 -1.37
CA VAL A 179 6.42 -4.99 -2.01
C VAL A 179 7.54 -4.46 -2.92
N TYR A 180 8.77 -4.95 -2.79
CA TYR A 180 9.94 -4.48 -3.55
C TYR A 180 9.70 -4.44 -5.06
N ARG A 181 9.18 -5.53 -5.62
CA ARG A 181 8.96 -5.67 -7.09
C ARG A 181 8.01 -4.59 -7.62
N HIS A 182 6.95 -4.31 -6.88
CA HIS A 182 5.99 -3.26 -7.24
C HIS A 182 6.60 -1.86 -7.09
N LYS A 183 7.25 -1.56 -5.96
CA LYS A 183 7.93 -0.28 -5.75
C LYS A 183 9.05 -0.04 -6.77
N LYS A 184 9.82 -1.06 -7.14
CA LYS A 184 10.82 -0.96 -8.20
C LYS A 184 10.20 -0.53 -9.53
N MET A 185 9.06 -1.12 -9.89
CA MET A 185 8.33 -0.75 -11.10
C MET A 185 7.88 0.72 -11.06
N VAL A 186 7.27 1.15 -9.94
CA VAL A 186 6.83 2.55 -9.76
C VAL A 186 8.02 3.52 -9.81
N ALA A 187 9.14 3.19 -9.19
CA ALA A 187 10.34 4.03 -9.23
C ALA A 187 10.89 4.20 -10.65
N ILE A 188 10.93 3.12 -11.45
CA ILE A 188 11.33 3.19 -12.88
C ILE A 188 10.37 4.06 -13.68
N LEU A 189 9.05 3.85 -13.51
CA LEU A 189 8.01 4.62 -14.17
C LEU A 189 8.10 6.13 -13.89
N VAL A 190 8.58 6.51 -12.71
CA VAL A 190 8.70 7.92 -12.30
C VAL A 190 10.06 8.49 -12.67
N LEU A 191 11.16 7.80 -12.37
CA LEU A 191 12.51 8.36 -12.53
C LEU A 191 12.94 8.48 -13.99
N VAL A 192 12.61 7.49 -14.83
CA VAL A 192 13.07 7.50 -16.23
C VAL A 192 12.54 8.71 -17.02
N PRO A 193 11.22 9.00 -17.05
CA PRO A 193 10.71 10.17 -17.75
C PRO A 193 11.18 11.49 -17.13
N ILE A 194 11.26 11.58 -15.81
CA ILE A 194 11.71 12.80 -15.13
C ILE A 194 13.16 13.13 -15.51
N TRP A 195 14.09 12.17 -15.41
CA TRP A 195 15.47 12.42 -15.77
C TRP A 195 15.66 12.71 -17.25
N TYR A 196 14.93 12.01 -18.12
CA TYR A 196 14.93 12.35 -19.55
C TYR A 196 14.47 13.80 -19.77
N GLN A 197 13.40 14.22 -19.11
CA GLN A 197 12.88 15.59 -19.18
C GLN A 197 13.90 16.62 -18.65
N LEU A 198 14.50 16.36 -17.49
CA LEU A 198 15.49 17.26 -16.88
C LEU A 198 16.76 17.41 -17.75
N ILE A 199 17.22 16.34 -18.37
CA ILE A 199 18.38 16.38 -19.27
C ILE A 199 18.01 17.10 -20.57
N SER A 200 16.94 16.69 -21.23
CA SER A 200 16.56 17.23 -22.53
C SER A 200 16.06 18.67 -22.48
N ALA A 201 15.39 19.08 -21.41
CA ALA A 201 14.89 20.45 -21.26
C ALA A 201 15.97 21.43 -20.77
N PHE A 202 16.87 21.01 -19.88
CA PHE A 202 17.82 21.93 -19.27
C PHE A 202 19.25 21.78 -19.82
N LEU A 203 19.81 20.55 -19.83
CA LEU A 203 21.21 20.37 -20.22
C LEU A 203 21.45 20.75 -21.68
N ILE A 204 20.55 20.38 -22.59
CA ILE A 204 20.64 20.68 -24.03
C ILE A 204 20.64 22.20 -24.27
N HIS A 205 19.80 22.93 -23.54
CA HIS A 205 19.77 24.40 -23.67
C HIS A 205 20.99 25.06 -23.02
N LEU A 206 21.48 24.58 -21.88
CA LEU A 206 22.70 25.12 -21.25
C LEU A 206 23.94 24.92 -22.12
N LEU A 207 24.00 23.83 -22.87
CA LEU A 207 25.07 23.54 -23.84
C LEU A 207 24.85 24.20 -25.22
N ASP A 208 23.79 24.99 -25.41
CA ASP A 208 23.39 25.66 -26.65
C ASP A 208 23.32 24.73 -27.87
N LEU A 209 22.88 23.47 -27.66
CA LEU A 209 22.74 22.50 -28.75
C LEU A 209 21.45 22.74 -29.53
N LYS A 210 21.43 23.79 -30.37
CA LYS A 210 20.23 24.31 -31.06
C LYS A 210 19.46 23.25 -31.86
N GLY A 211 20.16 22.29 -32.48
CA GLY A 211 19.53 21.19 -33.22
C GLY A 211 18.71 20.20 -32.36
N LEU A 212 18.94 20.21 -31.03
CA LEU A 212 18.31 19.31 -30.10
C LEU A 212 17.33 19.98 -29.15
N PHE A 213 17.00 21.25 -29.33
CA PHE A 213 16.11 21.99 -28.41
C PHE A 213 14.72 21.37 -28.22
N LYS A 214 14.26 20.56 -29.16
CA LYS A 214 13.00 19.78 -29.04
C LYS A 214 13.20 18.32 -28.68
N ALA A 215 14.41 17.92 -28.26
CA ALA A 215 14.69 16.54 -27.84
C ALA A 215 13.79 16.05 -26.66
N TRP A 216 13.26 16.96 -25.84
CA TRP A 216 12.28 16.63 -24.80
C TRP A 216 11.03 15.92 -25.34
N GLN A 217 10.67 16.12 -26.62
CA GLN A 217 9.58 15.40 -27.29
C GLN A 217 9.87 13.91 -27.45
N GLY A 218 11.12 13.48 -27.39
CA GLY A 218 11.54 12.07 -27.34
C GLY A 218 11.08 11.35 -26.07
N ASN A 219 10.52 12.05 -25.09
CA ASN A 219 9.87 11.45 -23.94
C ASN A 219 8.54 10.73 -24.30
N LEU A 220 7.93 11.07 -25.44
CA LEU A 220 6.69 10.45 -25.92
C LEU A 220 6.81 8.92 -26.06
N PRO A 221 7.75 8.36 -26.85
CA PRO A 221 7.90 6.92 -26.95
C PRO A 221 8.25 6.26 -25.60
N ILE A 222 9.00 6.94 -24.74
CA ILE A 222 9.32 6.44 -23.40
C ILE A 222 8.04 6.30 -22.57
N ILE A 223 7.20 7.33 -22.54
CA ILE A 223 5.93 7.30 -21.79
C ILE A 223 4.98 6.27 -22.41
N LEU A 224 4.86 6.17 -23.71
CA LEU A 224 4.03 5.17 -24.38
C LEU A 224 4.47 3.74 -24.00
N PHE A 225 5.78 3.48 -24.05
CA PHE A 225 6.33 2.20 -23.60
C PHE A 225 6.01 1.92 -22.13
N LEU A 226 6.16 2.92 -21.26
CA LEU A 226 5.88 2.79 -19.83
C LEU A 226 4.39 2.57 -19.55
N ILE A 227 3.48 3.18 -20.33
CA ILE A 227 2.04 2.92 -20.26
C ILE A 227 1.74 1.47 -20.63
N ILE A 228 2.26 1.00 -21.76
CA ILE A 228 2.07 -0.39 -22.20
C ILE A 228 2.64 -1.37 -21.17
N PHE A 229 3.83 -1.09 -20.66
CA PHE A 229 4.48 -1.88 -19.62
C PHE A 229 3.66 -1.90 -18.32
N TYR A 230 3.12 -0.75 -17.90
CA TYR A 230 2.24 -0.66 -16.73
C TYR A 230 0.96 -1.46 -16.94
N LEU A 231 0.27 -1.30 -18.07
CA LEU A 231 -0.94 -2.03 -18.40
C LEU A 231 -0.67 -3.53 -18.48
N TYR A 232 0.39 -3.94 -19.16
CA TYR A 232 0.78 -5.36 -19.25
C TYR A 232 1.00 -5.98 -17.85
N ASN A 233 1.71 -5.29 -16.96
CA ASN A 233 1.91 -5.77 -15.61
C ASN A 233 0.63 -5.73 -14.76
N ALA A 234 -0.24 -4.74 -14.97
CA ALA A 234 -1.55 -4.66 -14.33
C ALA A 234 -2.46 -5.82 -14.75
N PHE A 235 -2.47 -6.19 -16.03
CA PHE A 235 -3.24 -7.32 -16.55
C PHE A 235 -2.63 -8.68 -16.15
N LYS A 236 -1.30 -8.84 -16.18
CA LYS A 236 -0.59 -10.08 -15.83
C LYS A 236 -0.58 -10.36 -14.33
N GLY A 237 -0.59 -9.32 -13.50
CA GLY A 237 -0.68 -9.41 -12.03
C GLY A 237 -2.11 -9.51 -11.49
N GLY A 238 -3.14 -9.51 -12.35
CA GLY A 238 -4.49 -9.10 -12.02
C GLY A 238 -4.45 -7.63 -11.58
N PHE A 239 -5.53 -6.95 -11.56
CA PHE A 239 -5.63 -5.58 -10.96
C PHE A 239 -5.08 -5.51 -9.51
N MET A 240 -4.32 -6.51 -9.14
CA MET A 240 -3.72 -6.79 -7.83
C MET A 240 -2.62 -5.82 -7.41
N GLY A 241 -1.93 -5.10 -8.28
CA GLY A 241 -1.03 -4.03 -7.82
C GLY A 241 -1.81 -2.94 -7.07
N ALA A 242 -2.98 -2.56 -7.55
CA ALA A 242 -3.93 -1.71 -6.84
C ALA A 242 -4.61 -2.47 -5.67
N ARG A 243 -4.85 -3.77 -5.81
CA ARG A 243 -5.45 -4.61 -4.78
C ARG A 243 -4.52 -4.86 -3.59
N PHE A 244 -3.20 -5.08 -3.80
CA PHE A 244 -2.25 -5.24 -2.69
C PHE A 244 -2.02 -3.94 -1.90
N GLN A 245 -2.01 -2.76 -2.54
CA GLN A 245 -1.97 -1.49 -1.82
C GLN A 245 -3.34 -1.14 -1.20
N HIS A 246 -4.44 -1.48 -1.85
CA HIS A 246 -5.77 -1.31 -1.32
C HIS A 246 -6.01 -2.26 -0.14
N GLU A 247 -5.66 -3.52 -0.27
CA GLU A 247 -5.72 -4.47 0.84
C GLU A 247 -4.83 -4.04 2.02
N SER A 248 -3.57 -3.62 1.81
CA SER A 248 -2.71 -3.19 2.93
C SER A 248 -3.12 -1.84 3.52
N TYR A 249 -3.79 -0.96 2.76
CA TYR A 249 -4.26 0.34 3.25
C TYR A 249 -5.63 0.22 3.91
N GLU A 250 -6.56 -0.52 3.35
CA GLU A 250 -7.83 -0.89 4.01
C GLU A 250 -7.53 -1.69 5.29
N TRP A 251 -6.56 -2.60 5.24
CA TRP A 251 -6.13 -3.38 6.40
C TRP A 251 -5.54 -2.53 7.52
N ASN A 252 -4.79 -1.45 7.22
CA ASN A 252 -4.33 -0.51 8.25
C ASN A 252 -5.45 0.40 8.78
N GLN A 253 -6.46 0.71 7.97
CA GLN A 253 -7.65 1.41 8.45
C GLN A 253 -8.61 0.48 9.20
N ASP A 254 -8.85 -0.72 8.67
CA ASP A 254 -9.66 -1.73 9.34
C ASP A 254 -9.01 -2.17 10.64
N GLY A 255 -7.68 -2.35 10.68
CA GLY A 255 -6.93 -2.61 11.89
C GLY A 255 -7.03 -1.48 12.94
N LYS A 256 -7.01 -0.21 12.52
CA LYS A 256 -7.21 0.94 13.42
C LYS A 256 -8.66 1.04 13.90
N LEU A 257 -9.63 0.82 13.02
CA LEU A 257 -11.05 0.80 13.38
C LEU A 257 -11.38 -0.38 14.29
N VAL A 258 -10.83 -1.57 14.00
CA VAL A 258 -10.96 -2.77 14.84
C VAL A 258 -10.33 -2.53 16.20
N ASN A 259 -9.14 -1.94 16.29
CA ASN A 259 -8.47 -1.60 17.55
C ASN A 259 -9.26 -0.58 18.37
N GLN A 260 -9.76 0.50 17.75
CA GLN A 260 -10.54 1.51 18.45
C GLN A 260 -11.89 0.96 18.91
N SER A 261 -12.58 0.19 18.06
CA SER A 261 -13.84 -0.45 18.39
C SER A 261 -13.67 -1.52 19.48
N ALA A 262 -12.61 -2.32 19.43
CA ALA A 262 -12.32 -3.34 20.43
C ALA A 262 -11.96 -2.72 21.80
N GLN A 263 -11.22 -1.62 21.84
CA GLN A 263 -10.91 -0.90 23.08
C GLN A 263 -12.17 -0.29 23.70
N PHE A 264 -13.03 0.32 22.89
CA PHE A 264 -14.29 0.92 23.35
C PHE A 264 -15.25 -0.16 23.88
N LEU A 265 -15.45 -1.25 23.13
CA LEU A 265 -16.28 -2.39 23.56
C LEU A 265 -15.76 -3.03 24.84
N ARG A 266 -14.44 -3.17 24.99
CA ARG A 266 -13.84 -3.68 26.22
C ARG A 266 -14.17 -2.82 27.44
N HIS A 267 -14.04 -1.49 27.33
CA HIS A 267 -14.33 -0.60 28.45
C HIS A 267 -15.80 -0.68 28.87
N MET A 268 -16.72 -0.71 27.91
CA MET A 268 -18.14 -0.87 28.19
C MET A 268 -18.45 -2.24 28.80
N LEU A 269 -18.00 -3.33 28.13
CA LEU A 269 -18.27 -4.69 28.61
C LEU A 269 -17.65 -4.97 29.98
N LYS A 270 -16.42 -4.49 30.24
CA LYS A 270 -15.77 -4.67 31.54
C LYS A 270 -16.62 -4.10 32.68
N ASN A 271 -17.15 -2.91 32.52
CA ASN A 271 -17.91 -2.23 33.56
C ASN A 271 -19.26 -2.89 33.78
N GLU A 272 -19.96 -3.34 32.75
CA GLU A 272 -21.24 -4.01 32.86
C GLU A 272 -21.09 -5.45 33.43
N VAL A 273 -20.06 -6.16 32.99
CA VAL A 273 -19.74 -7.51 33.50
C VAL A 273 -19.44 -7.49 35.00
N VAL A 274 -18.66 -6.51 35.49
CA VAL A 274 -18.39 -6.34 36.94
C VAL A 274 -19.66 -6.11 37.73
N LYS A 275 -20.59 -5.29 37.21
CA LYS A 275 -21.89 -5.06 37.89
C LYS A 275 -22.73 -6.32 37.96
N ILE A 276 -22.81 -7.05 36.84
CA ILE A 276 -23.56 -8.34 36.79
C ILE A 276 -22.96 -9.37 37.73
N GLU A 277 -21.63 -9.49 37.79
CA GLU A 277 -20.95 -10.41 38.74
C GLU A 277 -21.27 -10.05 40.20
N TRP A 278 -21.17 -8.74 40.51
CA TRP A 278 -21.49 -8.30 41.88
C TRP A 278 -22.94 -8.59 42.27
N CYS A 279 -23.90 -8.34 41.36
CA CYS A 279 -25.31 -8.69 41.60
C CYS A 279 -25.51 -10.21 41.77
N ALA A 280 -24.88 -11.02 40.90
CA ALA A 280 -25.00 -12.49 40.98
C ALA A 280 -24.40 -13.04 42.26
N GLN A 281 -23.25 -12.53 42.72
CA GLN A 281 -22.64 -12.93 44.00
C GLN A 281 -23.51 -12.57 45.21
N ASN A 282 -24.16 -11.40 45.19
CA ASN A 282 -25.10 -11.03 46.27
C ASN A 282 -26.35 -11.93 46.29
N ILE A 283 -26.88 -12.29 45.10
CA ILE A 283 -27.99 -13.25 45.00
C ILE A 283 -27.57 -14.59 45.55
N GLN A 284 -26.39 -15.11 45.15
CA GLN A 284 -25.89 -16.40 45.60
C GLN A 284 -25.71 -16.50 47.13
N GLN A 285 -25.33 -15.38 47.79
CA GLN A 285 -25.12 -15.33 49.24
C GLN A 285 -26.41 -15.16 50.06
N SER A 286 -27.47 -14.59 49.45
CA SER A 286 -28.64 -14.13 50.18
C SER A 286 -29.95 -14.83 49.80
N ALA A 287 -29.94 -15.71 48.81
CA ALA A 287 -31.15 -16.26 48.21
C ALA A 287 -31.40 -17.74 48.51
N PRO A 288 -32.65 -18.24 48.41
CA PRO A 288 -32.98 -19.67 48.44
C PRO A 288 -32.21 -20.47 47.37
N GLU A 289 -32.08 -21.78 47.58
CA GLU A 289 -31.28 -22.69 46.74
C GLU A 289 -31.58 -22.61 45.23
N GLU A 290 -32.84 -22.41 44.84
CA GLU A 290 -33.26 -22.23 43.46
C GLU A 290 -32.69 -20.94 42.78
N ALA A 291 -32.48 -19.86 43.55
CA ALA A 291 -31.91 -18.64 43.04
C ALA A 291 -30.38 -18.70 42.89
N ALA A 292 -29.72 -19.58 43.64
CA ALA A 292 -28.29 -19.82 43.53
C ALA A 292 -27.90 -20.41 42.16
N ASP A 293 -28.74 -21.30 41.59
CA ASP A 293 -28.51 -21.91 40.27
C ASP A 293 -28.53 -20.85 39.16
N TYR A 294 -29.48 -19.89 39.23
CA TYR A 294 -29.49 -18.78 38.25
C TYR A 294 -28.29 -17.87 38.42
N ALA A 295 -27.83 -17.60 39.63
CA ALA A 295 -26.62 -16.82 39.88
C ALA A 295 -25.37 -17.49 39.30
N ASP A 296 -25.26 -18.83 39.41
CA ASP A 296 -24.15 -19.60 38.84
C ASP A 296 -24.16 -19.53 37.30
N ILE A 297 -25.32 -19.59 36.65
CA ILE A 297 -25.44 -19.41 35.22
C ILE A 297 -24.95 -18.02 34.80
N ILE A 298 -25.33 -16.96 35.54
CA ILE A 298 -24.89 -15.57 35.27
C ILE A 298 -23.36 -15.47 35.43
N LEU A 299 -22.78 -16.01 36.51
CA LEU A 299 -21.34 -15.97 36.73
C LEU A 299 -20.55 -16.70 35.65
N ARG A 300 -21.00 -17.87 35.22
CA ARG A 300 -20.39 -18.59 34.09
C ARG A 300 -20.48 -17.78 32.78
N SER A 301 -21.60 -17.11 32.52
CA SER A 301 -21.81 -16.30 31.35
C SER A 301 -20.90 -15.04 31.36
N THR A 302 -20.72 -14.40 32.50
CA THR A 302 -19.82 -13.25 32.64
C THR A 302 -18.35 -13.64 32.51
N THR A 303 -17.95 -14.81 33.02
CA THR A 303 -16.60 -15.35 32.79
C THR A 303 -16.32 -15.56 31.31
N ARG A 304 -17.28 -16.14 30.58
CA ARG A 304 -17.19 -16.29 29.12
C ARG A 304 -17.05 -14.95 28.40
N LEU A 305 -17.84 -13.94 28.79
CA LEU A 305 -17.73 -12.59 28.20
C LEU A 305 -16.36 -11.93 28.44
N LYS A 306 -15.77 -12.13 29.63
CA LYS A 306 -14.41 -11.68 29.95
C LYS A 306 -13.36 -12.34 29.03
N GLU A 307 -13.45 -13.66 28.85
CA GLU A 307 -12.54 -14.40 27.99
C GLU A 307 -12.64 -13.95 26.51
N LEU A 308 -13.86 -13.82 26.00
CA LEU A 308 -14.12 -13.34 24.66
C LEU A 308 -13.58 -11.90 24.45
N SER A 309 -13.83 -11.01 25.41
CA SER A 309 -13.31 -9.65 25.39
C SER A 309 -11.78 -9.62 25.44
N GLY A 310 -11.16 -10.50 26.23
CA GLY A 310 -9.71 -10.67 26.31
C GLY A 310 -9.09 -11.12 24.97
N LYS A 311 -9.67 -12.14 24.34
CA LYS A 311 -9.27 -12.64 23.03
C LYS A 311 -9.43 -11.57 21.93
N ALA A 312 -10.56 -10.86 21.91
CA ALA A 312 -10.80 -9.77 20.95
C ALA A 312 -9.72 -8.69 21.06
N LEU A 313 -9.34 -8.31 22.27
CA LEU A 313 -8.28 -7.33 22.49
C LEU A 313 -6.90 -7.87 22.09
N HIS A 314 -6.59 -9.12 22.43
CA HIS A 314 -5.29 -9.73 22.06
C HIS A 314 -5.08 -9.72 20.55
N TYR A 315 -6.10 -10.10 19.78
CA TYR A 315 -6.03 -10.17 18.33
C TYR A 315 -6.15 -8.81 17.63
N SER A 316 -6.58 -7.77 18.34
CA SER A 316 -6.68 -6.41 17.80
C SER A 316 -5.48 -5.52 18.13
N LYS A 317 -4.54 -5.95 18.99
CA LYS A 317 -3.31 -5.19 19.28
C LYS A 317 -2.39 -5.12 18.08
N ASP A 318 -1.63 -4.01 18.00
CA ASP A 318 -0.54 -3.91 17.03
C ASP A 318 0.52 -5.00 17.30
N ILE A 319 0.73 -5.83 16.28
CA ILE A 319 1.70 -6.92 16.33
C ILE A 319 3.11 -6.33 16.17
N VAL A 320 3.91 -6.44 17.20
CA VAL A 320 5.33 -6.09 17.20
C VAL A 320 6.13 -7.39 17.26
N LEU A 321 6.79 -7.75 16.15
CA LEU A 321 7.52 -9.00 16.02
C LEU A 321 8.91 -8.93 16.66
N ASN A 322 9.22 -9.92 17.49
CA ASN A 322 10.57 -10.22 17.98
C ASN A 322 11.09 -11.46 17.24
N ARG A 323 11.68 -11.24 16.04
CA ARG A 323 12.12 -12.33 15.17
C ARG A 323 13.47 -12.88 15.59
N GLN A 324 13.59 -14.21 15.56
CA GLN A 324 14.82 -14.95 15.80
C GLN A 324 14.91 -16.16 14.88
N VAL A 325 16.09 -16.71 14.68
CA VAL A 325 16.25 -17.97 13.94
C VAL A 325 15.78 -19.11 14.84
N LEU A 326 14.79 -19.86 14.37
CA LEU A 326 14.19 -20.96 15.11
C LEU A 326 14.28 -22.24 14.31
N GLN A 327 14.59 -23.34 14.98
CA GLN A 327 14.35 -24.66 14.43
C GLN A 327 12.86 -24.96 14.41
N ILE A 328 12.32 -25.29 13.25
CA ILE A 328 10.88 -25.37 13.03
C ILE A 328 10.30 -26.69 13.49
N ALA A 329 11.00 -27.80 13.28
CA ALA A 329 10.50 -29.12 13.67
C ALA A 329 10.13 -29.22 15.15
N PRO A 330 10.95 -28.78 16.13
CA PRO A 330 10.58 -28.77 17.54
C PRO A 330 9.37 -27.87 17.86
N LEU A 331 9.21 -26.75 17.15
CA LEU A 331 8.08 -25.87 17.34
C LEU A 331 6.76 -26.49 16.88
N LEU A 332 6.77 -27.09 15.67
CA LEU A 332 5.58 -27.77 15.13
C LEU A 332 5.17 -28.95 16.00
N GLU A 333 6.14 -29.74 16.46
CA GLU A 333 5.87 -30.91 17.31
C GLU A 333 5.33 -30.48 18.69
N ALA A 334 5.85 -29.40 19.29
CA ALA A 334 5.33 -28.87 20.56
C ALA A 334 3.85 -28.44 20.40
N CYS A 335 3.49 -27.70 19.36
CA CYS A 335 2.11 -27.31 19.10
C CYS A 335 1.20 -28.54 18.87
N ALA A 336 1.68 -29.52 18.10
CA ALA A 336 0.95 -30.75 17.84
C ALA A 336 0.74 -31.60 19.13
N ALA A 337 1.77 -31.72 19.96
CA ALA A 337 1.70 -32.44 21.24
C ALA A 337 0.71 -31.84 22.22
N ASP A 338 0.71 -30.50 22.32
CA ASP A 338 -0.27 -29.78 23.16
C ASP A 338 -1.70 -29.94 22.63
N TYR A 339 -1.88 -29.92 21.33
CA TYR A 339 -3.19 -30.12 20.72
C TYR A 339 -3.70 -31.55 20.88
N ARG A 340 -2.84 -32.59 20.76
CA ARG A 340 -3.19 -34.01 20.99
C ARG A 340 -3.74 -34.25 22.43
N LYS A 341 -3.18 -33.52 23.42
CA LYS A 341 -3.69 -33.58 24.81
C LYS A 341 -5.10 -33.00 24.96
N LEU A 342 -5.38 -31.92 24.25
CA LEU A 342 -6.68 -31.22 24.28
C LEU A 342 -7.78 -31.96 23.50
N SER A 343 -7.41 -32.67 22.44
CA SER A 343 -8.35 -33.32 21.50
C SER A 343 -7.91 -34.75 21.19
N PRO A 344 -8.08 -35.72 22.10
CA PRO A 344 -7.59 -37.09 21.93
C PRO A 344 -8.21 -37.86 20.75
N GLY A 345 -9.37 -37.43 20.25
CA GLY A 345 -10.06 -38.03 19.10
C GLY A 345 -9.49 -37.60 17.74
N VAL A 346 -8.50 -36.65 17.69
CA VAL A 346 -7.90 -36.16 16.49
C VAL A 346 -6.47 -36.65 16.37
N GLN A 347 -6.16 -37.32 15.25
CA GLN A 347 -4.78 -37.73 14.94
C GLN A 347 -4.03 -36.52 14.35
N VAL A 348 -2.87 -36.18 14.93
CA VAL A 348 -2.04 -35.07 14.42
C VAL A 348 -0.67 -35.63 14.01
N GLU A 349 -0.34 -35.50 12.75
CA GLU A 349 0.97 -35.90 12.17
C GLU A 349 1.78 -34.67 11.83
N VAL A 350 3.06 -34.64 12.23
CA VAL A 350 4.01 -33.58 11.86
C VAL A 350 5.04 -34.12 10.86
N ARG A 351 5.22 -33.44 9.76
CA ARG A 351 6.20 -33.74 8.72
C ARG A 351 7.08 -32.51 8.49
N CYS A 352 8.32 -32.56 8.95
CA CYS A 352 9.28 -31.47 8.82
C CYS A 352 10.68 -32.01 8.75
N GLY A 353 11.56 -31.36 7.99
CA GLY A 353 12.97 -31.72 7.92
C GLY A 353 13.69 -31.46 9.25
N GLU A 354 14.54 -32.42 9.66
CA GLU A 354 15.44 -32.20 10.80
C GLU A 354 16.44 -31.11 10.43
N GLY A 355 16.49 -30.00 11.20
CA GLY A 355 17.39 -28.88 10.94
C GLY A 355 16.82 -27.73 10.10
N ASP A 356 15.54 -27.79 9.69
CA ASP A 356 14.89 -26.64 9.03
C ASP A 356 14.83 -25.43 9.96
N GLU A 357 15.38 -24.31 9.50
CA GLU A 357 15.42 -23.04 10.23
C GLU A 357 14.55 -21.97 9.58
N LEU A 358 13.92 -21.14 10.39
CA LEU A 358 13.09 -20.04 9.95
C LEU A 358 13.32 -18.81 10.80
N PHE A 359 13.52 -17.64 10.19
CA PHE A 359 13.62 -16.36 10.87
C PHE A 359 12.22 -15.80 11.15
N CYS A 360 11.69 -16.07 12.34
CA CYS A 360 10.32 -15.70 12.71
C CYS A 360 10.17 -15.38 14.21
N ASP A 361 9.01 -14.89 14.60
CA ASP A 361 8.61 -14.69 15.98
C ASP A 361 7.94 -15.98 16.52
N ARG A 362 8.56 -16.57 17.54
CA ARG A 362 8.09 -17.83 18.13
C ARG A 362 6.68 -17.71 18.72
N ALA A 363 6.42 -16.67 19.49
CA ALA A 363 5.17 -16.53 20.20
C ALA A 363 3.99 -16.33 19.23
N HIS A 364 4.18 -15.44 18.27
CA HIS A 364 3.16 -15.17 17.25
C HIS A 364 2.94 -16.35 16.30
N LEU A 365 4.00 -17.09 15.92
CA LEU A 365 3.86 -18.29 15.09
C LEU A 365 3.15 -19.43 15.83
N THR A 366 3.47 -19.64 17.11
CA THR A 366 2.77 -20.61 17.97
C THR A 366 1.27 -20.31 18.03
N GLU A 367 0.89 -19.04 18.23
CA GLU A 367 -0.51 -18.62 18.27
C GLU A 367 -1.22 -18.82 16.93
N VAL A 368 -0.53 -18.56 15.80
CA VAL A 368 -1.04 -18.86 14.45
C VAL A 368 -1.32 -20.35 14.30
N LEU A 369 -0.36 -21.22 14.66
CA LEU A 369 -0.52 -22.67 14.56
C LEU A 369 -1.67 -23.16 15.43
N ASN A 370 -1.79 -22.69 16.67
CA ASN A 370 -2.87 -23.05 17.59
C ASN A 370 -4.25 -22.64 17.03
N ASN A 371 -4.35 -21.45 16.43
CA ASN A 371 -5.58 -21.02 15.76
C ASN A 371 -5.97 -21.93 14.58
N LEU A 372 -4.98 -22.38 13.79
CA LEU A 372 -5.23 -23.27 12.65
C LEU A 372 -5.59 -24.68 13.10
N LEU A 373 -4.90 -25.23 14.10
CA LEU A 373 -5.19 -26.55 14.69
C LEU A 373 -6.60 -26.60 15.29
N ASN A 374 -6.98 -25.56 16.05
CA ASN A 374 -8.31 -25.45 16.62
C ASN A 374 -9.41 -25.37 15.53
N ASN A 375 -9.18 -24.56 14.48
CA ASN A 375 -10.11 -24.49 13.36
C ASN A 375 -10.27 -25.83 12.64
N ALA A 376 -9.17 -26.58 12.47
CA ALA A 376 -9.17 -27.91 11.87
C ALA A 376 -9.97 -28.91 12.71
N GLY A 377 -9.72 -28.97 14.04
CA GLY A 377 -10.45 -29.88 14.92
C GLY A 377 -11.94 -29.60 15.00
N GLU A 378 -12.33 -28.34 15.00
CA GLU A 378 -13.73 -27.91 14.94
C GLU A 378 -14.40 -28.32 13.62
N ALA A 379 -13.70 -28.17 12.45
CA ALA A 379 -14.21 -28.59 11.15
C ALA A 379 -14.40 -30.12 11.06
N MET A 380 -13.69 -30.87 11.88
CA MET A 380 -13.78 -32.34 11.98
C MET A 380 -14.70 -32.82 13.11
N ARG A 381 -15.31 -31.91 13.87
CA ARG A 381 -16.15 -32.24 15.03
C ARG A 381 -15.44 -33.12 16.06
N GLY A 382 -14.12 -32.93 16.20
CA GLY A 382 -13.28 -33.66 17.13
C GLY A 382 -12.87 -35.10 16.73
N GLN A 383 -13.14 -35.50 15.48
CA GLN A 383 -12.72 -36.82 14.95
C GLN A 383 -12.15 -36.67 13.53
N GLY A 384 -10.91 -37.16 13.31
CA GLY A 384 -10.25 -37.06 12.01
C GLY A 384 -8.75 -36.95 12.12
N SER A 385 -8.10 -36.46 11.05
CA SER A 385 -6.66 -36.28 11.03
C SER A 385 -6.25 -34.89 10.57
N ILE A 386 -5.18 -34.38 11.18
CA ILE A 386 -4.50 -33.13 10.81
C ILE A 386 -3.06 -33.50 10.44
N THR A 387 -2.61 -33.00 9.29
CA THR A 387 -1.20 -33.07 8.89
C THR A 387 -0.59 -31.67 8.92
N VAL A 388 0.49 -31.50 9.69
CA VAL A 388 1.28 -30.25 9.73
C VAL A 388 2.60 -30.51 8.99
N GLU A 389 2.76 -29.92 7.82
CA GLU A 389 3.95 -30.10 6.97
C GLU A 389 4.77 -28.81 6.93
N GLY A 390 6.06 -28.87 7.28
CA GLY A 390 7.03 -27.80 7.08
C GLY A 390 8.02 -28.18 5.98
N LYS A 391 8.26 -27.28 5.01
CA LYS A 391 9.24 -27.53 3.94
C LYS A 391 9.86 -26.26 3.41
N PRO A 392 11.17 -26.31 3.09
CA PRO A 392 11.83 -25.22 2.36
C PRO A 392 11.29 -25.14 0.94
N THR A 393 11.25 -23.94 0.39
CA THR A 393 10.87 -23.66 -1.00
C THR A 393 11.95 -22.80 -1.64
N GLY A 394 12.07 -22.82 -2.96
CA GLY A 394 13.05 -21.99 -3.67
C GLY A 394 12.95 -20.48 -3.44
N ARG A 395 11.94 -20.01 -2.68
CA ARG A 395 11.70 -18.60 -2.37
C ARG A 395 11.48 -18.34 -0.86
N GLY A 396 11.80 -19.29 0.00
CA GLY A 396 11.62 -19.18 1.44
C GLY A 396 11.13 -20.48 2.07
N TYR A 397 10.26 -20.40 3.07
CA TYR A 397 9.76 -21.56 3.81
C TYR A 397 8.22 -21.61 3.75
N GLN A 398 7.65 -22.83 3.75
CA GLN A 398 6.21 -23.06 3.73
C GLN A 398 5.80 -23.99 4.86
N ILE A 399 4.73 -23.61 5.59
CA ILE A 399 4.06 -24.49 6.56
C ILE A 399 2.64 -24.72 6.07
N CYS A 400 2.22 -25.97 5.96
CA CYS A 400 0.87 -26.37 5.60
C CYS A 400 0.20 -27.04 6.79
N VAL A 401 -1.03 -26.67 7.11
CA VAL A 401 -1.90 -27.33 8.07
C VAL A 401 -3.11 -27.85 7.31
N SER A 402 -3.21 -29.17 7.17
CA SER A 402 -4.27 -29.85 6.39
C SER A 402 -5.15 -30.67 7.30
N ASP A 403 -6.46 -30.52 7.16
CA ASP A 403 -7.47 -31.28 7.88
C ASP A 403 -8.29 -32.18 6.94
N THR A 404 -9.03 -33.13 7.52
CA THR A 404 -9.98 -34.02 6.83
C THR A 404 -11.43 -33.64 7.12
N GLY A 405 -11.70 -32.40 7.53
CA GLY A 405 -13.01 -31.92 7.95
C GLY A 405 -13.99 -31.62 6.81
N ASP A 406 -15.04 -30.86 7.10
CA ASP A 406 -16.12 -30.54 6.14
C ASP A 406 -15.65 -29.61 5.01
N GLY A 407 -14.46 -28.97 5.15
CA GLY A 407 -13.94 -28.02 4.15
C GLY A 407 -14.59 -26.64 4.24
N ILE A 408 -14.21 -25.76 3.32
CA ILE A 408 -14.71 -24.37 3.24
C ILE A 408 -15.36 -24.15 1.89
N ALA A 409 -16.62 -23.72 1.87
CA ALA A 409 -17.31 -23.41 0.63
C ALA A 409 -16.62 -22.26 -0.14
N LYS A 410 -16.60 -22.32 -1.47
CA LYS A 410 -15.91 -21.34 -2.35
C LYS A 410 -16.34 -19.89 -2.07
N GLU A 411 -17.59 -19.70 -1.72
CA GLU A 411 -18.20 -18.39 -1.41
C GLU A 411 -17.55 -17.72 -0.19
N HIS A 412 -17.09 -18.53 0.77
CA HIS A 412 -16.49 -18.05 2.02
C HIS A 412 -14.99 -17.78 1.92
N LEU A 413 -14.28 -18.36 0.93
CA LEU A 413 -12.83 -18.24 0.78
C LEU A 413 -12.37 -16.78 0.64
N GLY A 414 -13.16 -15.92 0.00
CA GLY A 414 -12.85 -14.50 -0.22
C GLY A 414 -12.91 -13.65 1.06
N GLN A 415 -13.73 -14.06 2.04
CA GLN A 415 -13.98 -13.31 3.28
C GLN A 415 -13.39 -13.97 4.52
N LEU A 416 -12.78 -15.14 4.37
CA LEU A 416 -12.29 -15.97 5.46
C LEU A 416 -11.34 -15.26 6.45
N PHE A 417 -10.55 -14.34 5.94
CA PHE A 417 -9.58 -13.56 6.69
C PHE A 417 -10.09 -12.15 7.06
N SER A 418 -11.35 -11.84 6.83
CA SER A 418 -11.95 -10.55 7.23
C SER A 418 -12.22 -10.53 8.74
N PRO A 419 -12.04 -9.36 9.40
CA PRO A 419 -12.32 -9.26 10.83
C PRO A 419 -13.80 -9.53 11.11
N TYR A 420 -14.07 -10.24 12.21
CA TYR A 420 -15.40 -10.63 12.67
C TYR A 420 -16.16 -11.59 11.72
N TYR A 421 -15.50 -12.11 10.70
CA TYR A 421 -16.11 -13.08 9.82
C TYR A 421 -16.09 -14.48 10.45
N THR A 422 -17.25 -15.08 10.62
CA THR A 422 -17.44 -16.46 11.09
C THR A 422 -18.69 -17.06 10.48
N THR A 423 -18.63 -18.33 10.12
CA THR A 423 -19.78 -19.14 9.72
C THR A 423 -20.36 -19.95 10.89
N LYS A 424 -19.71 -19.84 12.08
CA LYS A 424 -20.08 -20.60 13.28
C LYS A 424 -21.04 -19.80 14.15
N THR A 425 -22.23 -20.35 14.40
CA THR A 425 -23.31 -19.68 15.15
C THR A 425 -23.25 -19.85 16.66
N ASN A 426 -22.29 -20.64 17.17
CA ASN A 426 -22.25 -21.09 18.58
C ASN A 426 -21.80 -20.02 19.60
N GLY A 427 -21.69 -18.75 19.24
CA GLY A 427 -21.35 -17.65 20.16
C GLY A 427 -19.94 -17.68 20.78
N HIS A 428 -19.14 -18.71 20.51
CA HIS A 428 -17.77 -18.85 21.03
C HIS A 428 -16.68 -18.26 20.12
N HIS A 429 -17.04 -17.91 18.89
CA HIS A 429 -16.11 -17.45 17.86
C HIS A 429 -16.38 -16.02 17.46
N ILE A 430 -15.41 -15.14 17.73
CA ILE A 430 -15.48 -13.69 17.40
C ILE A 430 -15.14 -13.43 15.92
N GLY A 431 -14.61 -14.44 15.20
CA GLY A 431 -14.15 -14.25 13.81
C GLY A 431 -12.84 -13.44 13.70
N LEU A 432 -12.00 -13.41 14.75
CA LEU A 432 -10.73 -12.68 14.76
C LEU A 432 -9.50 -13.59 14.63
N GLY A 433 -9.61 -14.91 14.84
CA GLY A 433 -8.46 -15.82 14.81
C GLY A 433 -7.75 -15.87 13.47
N LEU A 434 -8.48 -16.08 12.37
CA LEU A 434 -7.88 -16.08 11.01
C LEU A 434 -7.43 -14.70 10.57
N TYR A 435 -8.12 -13.63 10.97
CA TYR A 435 -7.67 -12.25 10.78
C TYR A 435 -6.31 -12.02 11.46
N TYR A 436 -6.13 -12.45 12.70
CA TYR A 436 -4.86 -12.40 13.42
C TYR A 436 -3.77 -13.20 12.69
N CYS A 437 -4.05 -14.44 12.28
CA CYS A 437 -3.12 -15.27 11.52
C CYS A 437 -2.60 -14.53 10.27
N ARG A 438 -3.49 -13.90 9.53
CA ARG A 438 -3.11 -13.12 8.35
C ARG A 438 -2.24 -11.91 8.72
N ASN A 439 -2.59 -11.18 9.77
CA ASN A 439 -1.80 -10.03 10.22
C ASN A 439 -0.38 -10.43 10.63
N VAL A 440 -0.23 -11.52 11.39
CA VAL A 440 1.07 -12.07 11.76
C VAL A 440 1.88 -12.43 10.52
N MET A 441 1.28 -13.13 9.56
CA MET A 441 1.96 -13.49 8.32
C MET A 441 2.36 -12.27 7.50
N CYS A 442 1.48 -11.27 7.36
CA CYS A 442 1.82 -10.00 6.68
C CYS A 442 2.97 -9.27 7.37
N LYS A 443 3.01 -9.23 8.70
CA LYS A 443 4.11 -8.62 9.47
C LYS A 443 5.43 -9.36 9.29
N HIS A 444 5.40 -10.69 9.08
CA HIS A 444 6.58 -11.48 8.70
C HIS A 444 7.00 -11.28 7.22
N GLY A 445 6.25 -10.49 6.44
CA GLY A 445 6.48 -10.34 5.00
C GLY A 445 6.02 -11.54 4.17
N GLY A 446 5.29 -12.44 4.79
CA GLY A 446 4.74 -13.67 4.22
C GLY A 446 3.27 -13.55 3.82
N SER A 447 2.63 -14.71 3.62
CA SER A 447 1.21 -14.79 3.29
C SER A 447 0.57 -16.05 3.86
N ILE A 448 -0.76 -16.01 4.08
CA ILE A 448 -1.58 -17.16 4.41
C ILE A 448 -2.64 -17.35 3.32
N GLN A 449 -2.89 -18.59 2.95
CA GLN A 449 -3.93 -18.98 1.98
C GLN A 449 -4.67 -20.21 2.47
N ALA A 450 -5.97 -20.31 2.16
CA ALA A 450 -6.77 -21.51 2.36
C ALA A 450 -7.06 -22.17 1.00
N ARG A 451 -6.99 -23.50 0.95
CA ARG A 451 -7.31 -24.31 -0.23
C ARG A 451 -8.20 -25.46 0.20
N GLN A 452 -9.17 -25.78 -0.61
CA GLN A 452 -9.96 -27.00 -0.43
C GLN A 452 -9.11 -28.18 -0.89
N ASN A 453 -9.14 -29.28 -0.13
CA ASN A 453 -8.48 -30.51 -0.50
C ASN A 453 -9.25 -31.23 -1.63
N GLU A 454 -8.58 -32.05 -2.41
CA GLU A 454 -9.20 -32.77 -3.53
C GLU A 454 -10.26 -33.78 -3.06
N THR A 455 -10.04 -34.43 -1.91
CA THR A 455 -10.96 -35.41 -1.35
C THR A 455 -11.95 -34.74 -0.37
N ARG A 456 -11.45 -34.26 0.77
CA ARG A 456 -12.23 -33.63 1.83
C ARG A 456 -11.32 -32.82 2.73
N GLY A 457 -11.85 -31.70 3.29
CA GLY A 457 -11.14 -30.85 4.23
C GLY A 457 -10.48 -29.64 3.62
N THR A 458 -9.70 -28.94 4.43
CA THR A 458 -9.04 -27.69 4.08
C THR A 458 -7.54 -27.77 4.35
N THR A 459 -6.76 -27.11 3.50
CA THR A 459 -5.32 -26.87 3.75
C THR A 459 -5.08 -25.37 3.87
N PHE A 460 -4.58 -24.95 5.03
CA PHE A 460 -4.01 -23.61 5.22
C PHE A 460 -2.53 -23.63 4.91
N VAL A 461 -2.10 -22.68 4.05
CA VAL A 461 -0.71 -22.58 3.57
C VAL A 461 -0.12 -21.26 4.07
N LEU A 462 0.84 -21.34 4.97
CA LEU A 462 1.67 -20.23 5.44
C LEU A 462 2.93 -20.16 4.59
N ARG A 463 3.24 -19.01 3.98
CA ARG A 463 4.46 -18.82 3.21
C ARG A 463 5.30 -17.72 3.82
N PHE A 464 6.53 -18.04 4.15
CA PHE A 464 7.54 -17.10 4.62
C PHE A 464 8.51 -16.79 3.48
N PRO A 465 8.90 -15.51 3.27
CA PRO A 465 9.92 -15.18 2.30
C PRO A 465 11.27 -15.74 2.72
N GLY A 466 12.09 -16.17 1.77
CA GLY A 466 13.51 -16.47 2.01
C GLY A 466 14.26 -15.18 2.38
N GLU A 467 15.32 -15.31 3.14
CA GLU A 467 16.23 -14.22 3.47
C GLU A 467 17.01 -13.68 2.26
#